data_99715e6712f4ce331a9b5548420c70d4
#
_entry.id   99715e6712f4ce331a9b5548420c70d4
#
_cell.length_a   1.000
_cell.length_b   1.000
_cell.length_c   1.000
_cell.angle_alpha   90.00
_cell.angle_beta   90.00
_cell.angle_gamma   90.00
#
_symmetry.space_group_name_H-M   'P 1'
#
loop_
_entity.id
_entity.type
_entity.pdbx_description
1 polymer ?
#
loop_
_entity_poly.entity_id
_entity_poly.type
_entity_poly.pdbx_seq_one_letter_code
_entity_poly.pdbx_strand_id
1 'polypeptide(L)'
;YIKKDQVYDEDNLVSLFTYDTGDDILQTYDETDTHFIVPSNSFGKLKYESYLDNRVYKKANQDLNFAGKLRWEQKEVVDKFHSKGRARSGIVQAPCGWGKTFTGVDIIARNNVTTLVMVHTKLLFRQWIEELERQVPGVKIGKIGDGLLDIQDITVGIYKSVYNNLSSLRDSFSLVL
;
A
#
# COMPACT_ATOMS: atom_id res chain seq x y z
N TYR A 1 -15.41 2.76 -5.66
CA TYR A 1 -16.77 2.38 -6.09
C TYR A 1 -17.14 3.16 -7.34
N ILE A 2 -17.59 2.47 -8.38
CA ILE A 2 -18.08 3.05 -9.64
C ILE A 2 -19.51 2.53 -9.82
N LYS A 3 -20.48 3.41 -10.04
CA LYS A 3 -21.85 2.97 -10.31
C LYS A 3 -21.94 2.19 -11.62
N LYS A 4 -22.69 1.09 -11.64
CA LYS A 4 -22.83 0.23 -12.83
C LYS A 4 -23.41 0.99 -14.02
N ASP A 5 -24.40 1.84 -13.80
CA ASP A 5 -25.02 2.69 -14.82
C ASP A 5 -24.12 3.80 -15.38
N GLN A 6 -22.94 4.02 -14.76
CA GLN A 6 -21.93 5.01 -15.17
C GLN A 6 -20.67 4.37 -15.79
N VAL A 7 -20.64 3.06 -15.97
CA VAL A 7 -19.56 2.35 -16.68
C VAL A 7 -19.91 2.25 -18.16
N TYR A 8 -19.06 2.80 -19.01
CA TYR A 8 -19.32 2.80 -20.46
C TYR A 8 -19.05 1.44 -21.15
N ASP A 9 -18.30 0.57 -20.51
CA ASP A 9 -17.88 -0.72 -21.05
C ASP A 9 -17.61 -1.71 -19.90
N GLU A 10 -18.66 -2.46 -19.54
CA GLU A 10 -18.57 -3.47 -18.46
C GLU A 10 -17.69 -4.65 -18.85
N ASP A 11 -17.74 -5.10 -20.09
CA ASP A 11 -16.94 -6.24 -20.56
C ASP A 11 -15.44 -5.91 -20.48
N ASN A 12 -15.07 -4.68 -20.82
CA ASN A 12 -13.71 -4.20 -20.64
C ASN A 12 -13.31 -4.12 -19.15
N LEU A 13 -14.22 -3.69 -18.27
CA LEU A 13 -13.96 -3.68 -16.83
C LEU A 13 -13.70 -5.10 -16.33
N VAL A 14 -14.58 -6.05 -16.63
CA VAL A 14 -14.44 -7.46 -16.25
C VAL A 14 -13.12 -8.03 -16.78
N SER A 15 -12.80 -7.80 -18.05
CA SER A 15 -11.56 -8.25 -18.70
C SER A 15 -10.30 -7.67 -18.07
N LEU A 16 -10.31 -6.41 -17.64
CA LEU A 16 -9.16 -5.74 -17.00
C LEU A 16 -8.82 -6.29 -15.62
N PHE A 17 -9.80 -6.87 -14.94
CA PHE A 17 -9.66 -7.33 -13.54
C PHE A 17 -9.84 -8.83 -13.35
N THR A 18 -9.96 -9.58 -14.45
CA THR A 18 -10.02 -11.04 -14.45
C THR A 18 -8.75 -11.59 -15.10
N TYR A 19 -8.05 -12.44 -14.38
CA TYR A 19 -6.78 -13.03 -14.82
C TYR A 19 -6.89 -14.55 -14.79
N ASP A 20 -6.59 -15.18 -15.94
CA ASP A 20 -6.40 -16.62 -16.03
C ASP A 20 -4.97 -16.96 -15.61
N THR A 21 -4.82 -17.72 -14.54
CA THR A 21 -3.53 -18.16 -14.00
C THR A 21 -3.12 -19.54 -14.56
N GLY A 22 -3.94 -20.12 -15.43
CA GLY A 22 -3.79 -21.49 -15.94
C GLY A 22 -4.36 -22.58 -15.03
N ASP A 23 -4.29 -22.38 -13.72
CA ASP A 23 -4.86 -23.29 -12.72
C ASP A 23 -6.19 -22.77 -12.16
N ASP A 24 -6.42 -21.45 -12.19
CA ASP A 24 -7.59 -20.79 -11.64
C ASP A 24 -7.87 -19.43 -12.34
N ILE A 25 -9.07 -18.90 -12.15
CA ILE A 25 -9.46 -17.57 -12.60
C ILE A 25 -9.42 -16.64 -11.40
N LEU A 26 -8.48 -15.69 -11.41
CA LEU A 26 -8.34 -14.67 -10.39
C LEU A 26 -9.15 -13.43 -10.76
N GLN A 27 -10.17 -13.13 -9.97
CA GLN A 27 -10.96 -11.91 -10.07
C GLN A 27 -10.47 -10.89 -9.03
N THR A 28 -10.08 -9.70 -9.48
CA THR A 28 -9.52 -8.65 -8.61
C THR A 28 -10.45 -7.44 -8.44
N TYR A 29 -11.69 -7.57 -8.84
CA TYR A 29 -12.76 -6.64 -8.52
C TYR A 29 -13.84 -7.35 -7.68
N ASP A 30 -14.70 -6.58 -7.05
CA ASP A 30 -15.91 -7.07 -6.39
C ASP A 30 -17.09 -6.23 -6.88
N GLU A 31 -18.31 -6.67 -6.62
CA GLU A 31 -19.49 -5.97 -7.06
C GLU A 31 -20.63 -6.06 -6.07
N THR A 32 -21.48 -5.04 -6.09
CA THR A 32 -22.80 -4.98 -5.43
C THR A 32 -23.88 -4.87 -6.50
N ASP A 33 -25.15 -4.85 -6.09
CA ASP A 33 -26.24 -4.67 -7.04
C ASP A 33 -26.12 -3.38 -7.88
N THR A 34 -25.46 -2.36 -7.34
CA THR A 34 -25.40 -1.01 -7.92
C THR A 34 -24.02 -0.49 -8.26
N HIS A 35 -22.95 -1.12 -7.77
CA HIS A 35 -21.58 -0.63 -7.93
C HIS A 35 -20.58 -1.73 -8.23
N PHE A 36 -19.57 -1.40 -9.03
CA PHE A 36 -18.30 -2.12 -9.07
C PHE A 36 -17.32 -1.57 -8.02
N ILE A 37 -16.62 -2.45 -7.35
CA ILE A 37 -15.55 -2.16 -6.39
C ILE A 37 -14.23 -2.55 -7.03
N VAL A 38 -13.46 -1.57 -7.48
CA VAL A 38 -12.21 -1.81 -8.22
C VAL A 38 -10.99 -1.28 -7.48
N PRO A 39 -9.79 -1.85 -7.72
CA PRO A 39 -8.56 -1.35 -7.14
C PRO A 39 -8.32 0.13 -7.47
N SER A 40 -7.85 0.90 -6.51
CA SER A 40 -7.70 2.36 -6.60
C SER A 40 -6.71 2.85 -7.67
N ASN A 41 -5.80 2.00 -8.14
CA ASN A 41 -4.83 2.33 -9.19
C ASN A 41 -5.37 2.12 -10.61
N SER A 42 -6.62 1.74 -10.74
CA SER A 42 -7.24 1.35 -12.03
C SER A 42 -7.94 2.49 -12.74
N PHE A 43 -8.10 3.62 -12.08
CA PHE A 43 -8.91 4.75 -12.57
C PHE A 43 -8.49 5.28 -13.96
N GLY A 44 -7.22 5.25 -14.30
CA GLY A 44 -6.75 5.67 -15.64
C GLY A 44 -7.04 4.70 -16.78
N LYS A 45 -7.51 3.49 -16.48
CA LYS A 45 -7.77 2.42 -17.47
C LYS A 45 -9.25 2.26 -17.81
N LEU A 46 -10.12 2.82 -17.00
CA LEU A 46 -11.57 2.68 -17.13
C LEU A 46 -12.21 3.96 -17.66
N LYS A 47 -13.26 3.79 -18.45
CA LYS A 47 -14.14 4.89 -18.86
C LYS A 47 -15.38 4.89 -17.98
N TYR A 48 -15.54 5.92 -17.16
CA TYR A 48 -16.68 6.11 -16.25
C TYR A 48 -16.98 7.61 -16.11
N GLU A 49 -18.20 7.97 -15.71
CA GLU A 49 -18.58 9.37 -15.49
C GLU A 49 -18.09 9.90 -14.15
N SER A 50 -18.24 9.09 -13.09
CA SER A 50 -17.83 9.46 -11.75
C SER A 50 -17.48 8.25 -10.90
N TYR A 51 -16.78 8.47 -9.80
CA TYR A 51 -16.49 7.43 -8.80
C TYR A 51 -16.61 7.98 -7.39
N LEU A 52 -16.87 7.08 -6.45
CA LEU A 52 -16.87 7.38 -5.03
C LEU A 52 -15.67 6.74 -4.37
N ASP A 53 -14.81 7.56 -3.77
CA ASP A 53 -13.68 7.10 -2.96
C ASP A 53 -14.10 7.00 -1.49
N ASN A 54 -14.48 5.80 -1.05
CA ASN A 54 -14.90 5.51 0.32
C ASN A 54 -13.75 5.07 1.24
N ARG A 55 -12.51 5.21 0.80
CA ARG A 55 -11.37 4.82 1.64
C ARG A 55 -11.29 5.71 2.87
N VAL A 56 -11.25 5.07 4.02
CA VAL A 56 -11.00 5.72 5.31
C VAL A 56 -9.51 5.60 5.64
N TYR A 57 -8.85 6.73 5.84
CA TYR A 57 -7.44 6.75 6.21
C TYR A 57 -7.32 6.82 7.74
N LYS A 58 -6.80 5.75 8.34
CA LYS A 58 -6.52 5.68 9.76
C LYS A 58 -5.17 6.35 10.02
N LYS A 59 -5.19 7.49 10.69
CA LYS A 59 -3.96 8.17 11.12
C LYS A 59 -3.17 7.30 12.09
N ALA A 60 -1.85 7.48 12.10
CA ALA A 60 -1.02 6.97 13.16
C ALA A 60 -1.41 7.61 14.50
N ASN A 61 -1.26 6.87 15.61
CA ASN A 61 -1.59 7.36 16.95
C ASN A 61 -0.62 8.44 17.44
N GLN A 62 0.54 8.54 16.82
CA GLN A 62 1.59 9.51 17.09
C GLN A 62 2.17 10.05 15.78
N ASP A 63 2.79 11.24 15.84
CA ASP A 63 3.43 11.81 14.67
C ASP A 63 4.68 11.04 14.26
N LEU A 64 4.71 10.64 13.00
CA LEU A 64 5.80 9.89 12.39
C LEU A 64 6.82 10.89 11.83
N ASN A 65 7.91 11.13 12.55
CA ASN A 65 8.93 12.08 12.14
C ASN A 65 10.12 11.36 11.52
N PHE A 66 10.39 11.64 10.24
CA PHE A 66 11.56 11.14 9.54
C PHE A 66 12.82 11.91 9.93
N ALA A 67 13.78 11.23 10.57
CA ALA A 67 15.03 11.83 11.03
C ALA A 67 16.10 11.96 9.93
N GLY A 68 15.89 11.32 8.79
CA GLY A 68 16.85 11.29 7.69
C GLY A 68 16.80 12.51 6.79
N LYS A 69 17.74 12.56 5.83
CA LYS A 69 17.77 13.58 4.77
C LYS A 69 17.84 12.92 3.41
N LEU A 70 16.81 13.09 2.61
CA LEU A 70 16.77 12.58 1.23
C LEU A 70 17.76 13.32 0.34
N ARG A 71 18.35 12.59 -0.62
CA ARG A 71 19.00 13.17 -1.78
C ARG A 71 17.95 13.79 -2.70
N TRP A 72 18.36 14.65 -3.61
CA TRP A 72 17.42 15.37 -4.47
C TRP A 72 16.56 14.41 -5.33
N GLU A 73 17.15 13.34 -5.88
CA GLU A 73 16.45 12.35 -6.70
C GLU A 73 15.39 11.57 -5.89
N GLN A 74 15.70 11.25 -4.63
CA GLN A 74 14.78 10.58 -3.72
C GLN A 74 13.62 11.51 -3.35
N LYS A 75 13.94 12.79 -3.10
CA LYS A 75 12.93 13.81 -2.80
C LYS A 75 11.96 13.99 -3.96
N GLU A 76 12.45 14.03 -5.20
CA GLU A 76 11.61 14.15 -6.39
C GLU A 76 10.59 12.99 -6.48
N VAL A 77 11.01 11.73 -6.20
CA VAL A 77 10.12 10.57 -6.16
C VAL A 77 9.04 10.73 -5.09
N VAL A 78 9.42 11.13 -3.89
CA VAL A 78 8.49 11.34 -2.77
C VAL A 78 7.50 12.46 -3.09
N ASP A 79 7.97 13.57 -3.62
CA ASP A 79 7.13 14.71 -3.98
C ASP A 79 6.14 14.33 -5.11
N LYS A 80 6.58 13.56 -6.11
CA LYS A 80 5.69 12.99 -7.15
C LYS A 80 4.63 12.06 -6.56
N PHE A 81 5.01 11.21 -5.60
CA PHE A 81 4.04 10.35 -4.92
C PHE A 81 2.97 11.18 -4.19
N HIS A 82 3.38 12.23 -3.46
CA HIS A 82 2.46 13.08 -2.70
C HIS A 82 1.63 14.03 -3.59
N SER A 83 2.11 14.41 -4.77
CA SER A 83 1.38 15.28 -5.70
C SER A 83 0.14 14.63 -6.33
N LYS A 84 0.03 13.30 -6.29
CA LYS A 84 -1.08 12.54 -6.88
C LYS A 84 -2.40 12.57 -6.09
N GLY A 85 -2.50 13.39 -5.06
CA GLY A 85 -3.71 13.50 -4.26
C GLY A 85 -4.02 12.22 -3.44
N ARG A 86 -5.30 11.93 -3.22
CA ARG A 86 -5.73 10.79 -2.40
C ARG A 86 -5.56 9.42 -3.07
N ALA A 87 -5.60 9.35 -4.38
CA ALA A 87 -5.42 8.10 -5.14
C ALA A 87 -3.93 7.74 -5.34
N ARG A 88 -3.16 7.77 -4.26
CA ARG A 88 -1.71 7.55 -4.33
C ARG A 88 -1.38 6.08 -4.44
N SER A 89 -0.87 5.69 -5.58
CA SER A 89 -0.25 4.39 -5.80
C SER A 89 0.80 4.50 -6.90
N GLY A 90 1.78 3.62 -6.90
CA GLY A 90 2.81 3.61 -7.92
C GLY A 90 3.91 2.60 -7.63
N ILE A 91 4.79 2.44 -8.60
CA ILE A 91 5.97 1.58 -8.51
C ILE A 91 7.20 2.48 -8.58
N VAL A 92 8.09 2.33 -7.63
CA VAL A 92 9.41 2.98 -7.64
C VAL A 92 10.42 2.00 -8.20
N GLN A 93 10.87 2.23 -9.43
CA GLN A 93 11.93 1.47 -10.04
C GLN A 93 13.25 2.23 -9.85
N ALA A 94 14.20 1.61 -9.15
CA ALA A 94 15.51 2.19 -8.90
C ALA A 94 16.57 1.07 -8.75
N PRO A 95 17.84 1.33 -9.09
CA PRO A 95 18.93 0.34 -8.98
C PRO A 95 19.21 -0.07 -7.54
N CYS A 96 20.00 -1.13 -7.35
CA CYS A 96 20.50 -1.50 -6.04
C CYS A 96 21.34 -0.36 -5.44
N GLY A 97 21.26 -0.20 -4.12
CA GLY A 97 22.01 0.87 -3.42
C GLY A 97 21.42 2.28 -3.57
N TRP A 98 20.38 2.48 -4.37
CA TRP A 98 19.75 3.80 -4.54
C TRP A 98 19.07 4.35 -3.27
N GLY A 99 18.76 3.48 -2.30
CA GLY A 99 18.10 3.86 -1.05
C GLY A 99 16.58 3.77 -1.10
N LYS A 100 16.04 2.76 -1.80
CA LYS A 100 14.58 2.51 -1.87
C LYS A 100 13.92 2.43 -0.49
N THR A 101 14.52 1.67 0.43
CA THR A 101 14.02 1.54 1.81
C THR A 101 13.95 2.88 2.52
N PHE A 102 15.04 3.65 2.44
CA PHE A 102 15.15 4.98 3.03
C PHE A 102 14.07 5.96 2.49
N THR A 103 13.84 5.92 1.16
CA THR A 103 12.77 6.69 0.50
C THR A 103 11.39 6.22 0.94
N GLY A 104 11.19 4.90 1.09
CA GLY A 104 9.94 4.33 1.59
C GLY A 104 9.62 4.78 3.01
N VAL A 105 10.64 4.88 3.89
CA VAL A 105 10.47 5.39 5.26
C VAL A 105 10.01 6.85 5.27
N ASP A 106 10.56 7.71 4.41
CA ASP A 106 10.09 9.11 4.29
C ASP A 106 8.64 9.17 3.78
N ILE A 107 8.25 8.32 2.81
CA ILE A 107 6.86 8.22 2.36
C ILE A 107 5.92 7.83 3.51
N ILE A 108 6.31 6.85 4.34
CA ILE A 108 5.54 6.43 5.52
C ILE A 108 5.36 7.60 6.48
N ALA A 109 6.45 8.25 6.86
CA ALA A 109 6.43 9.34 7.82
C ALA A 109 5.56 10.52 7.33
N ARG A 110 5.72 10.95 6.08
CA ARG A 110 4.92 12.06 5.52
C ARG A 110 3.43 11.75 5.38
N ASN A 111 3.05 10.49 5.16
CA ASN A 111 1.64 10.12 5.13
C ASN A 111 1.01 10.12 6.52
N ASN A 112 1.77 9.82 7.54
CA ASN A 112 1.34 9.77 8.93
C ASN A 112 0.07 8.95 9.15
N VAL A 113 0.00 7.79 8.51
CA VAL A 113 -1.12 6.84 8.59
C VAL A 113 -0.63 5.46 8.95
N THR A 114 -1.53 4.62 9.46
CA THR A 114 -1.19 3.22 9.76
C THR A 114 -0.68 2.52 8.50
N THR A 115 0.49 1.91 8.59
CA THR A 115 1.23 1.39 7.44
C THR A 115 1.68 -0.05 7.62
N LEU A 116 1.46 -0.88 6.59
CA LEU A 116 2.02 -2.22 6.47
C LEU A 116 3.12 -2.23 5.42
N VAL A 117 4.33 -2.60 5.81
CA VAL A 117 5.43 -2.89 4.88
C VAL A 117 5.51 -4.38 4.65
N MET A 118 5.29 -4.82 3.41
CA MET A 118 5.28 -6.24 3.04
C MET A 118 6.58 -6.65 2.38
N VAL A 119 7.21 -7.69 2.91
CA VAL A 119 8.47 -8.21 2.40
C VAL A 119 8.42 -9.74 2.20
N HIS A 120 9.26 -10.26 1.32
CA HIS A 120 9.25 -11.69 0.97
C HIS A 120 10.33 -12.52 1.67
N THR A 121 11.33 -11.89 2.31
CA THR A 121 12.41 -12.60 3.01
C THR A 121 12.59 -12.12 4.44
N LYS A 122 13.14 -12.99 5.31
CA LYS A 122 13.52 -12.64 6.68
C LYS A 122 14.64 -11.58 6.72
N LEU A 123 15.52 -11.57 5.71
CA LEU A 123 16.59 -10.58 5.62
C LEU A 123 15.99 -9.18 5.42
N LEU A 124 15.10 -9.01 4.44
CA LEU A 124 14.43 -7.74 4.21
C LEU A 124 13.55 -7.33 5.40
N PHE A 125 12.91 -8.30 6.07
CA PHE A 125 12.14 -8.05 7.28
C PHE A 125 12.97 -7.36 8.35
N ARG A 126 14.16 -7.87 8.65
CA ARG A 126 15.09 -7.26 9.61
C ARG A 126 15.61 -5.91 9.15
N GLN A 127 16.02 -5.79 7.88
CA GLN A 127 16.51 -4.54 7.31
C GLN A 127 15.46 -3.40 7.38
N TRP A 128 14.21 -3.70 7.10
CA TRP A 128 13.14 -2.71 7.19
C TRP A 128 12.89 -2.28 8.64
N ILE A 129 12.88 -3.22 9.58
CA ILE A 129 12.70 -2.92 11.01
C ILE A 129 13.85 -2.02 11.50
N GLU A 130 15.11 -2.40 11.26
CA GLU A 130 16.28 -1.63 11.64
C GLU A 130 16.27 -0.21 11.04
N GLU A 131 15.90 -0.09 9.76
CA GLU A 131 15.84 1.20 9.12
C GLU A 131 14.70 2.08 9.69
N LEU A 132 13.52 1.51 9.94
CA LEU A 132 12.41 2.22 10.55
C LEU A 132 12.74 2.67 11.97
N GLU A 133 13.29 1.80 12.82
CA GLU A 133 13.70 2.13 14.20
C GLU A 133 14.76 3.25 14.21
N ARG A 134 15.65 3.29 13.21
CA ARG A 134 16.68 4.33 13.08
C ARG A 134 16.13 5.67 12.59
N GLN A 135 15.21 5.65 11.63
CA GLN A 135 14.76 6.84 10.92
C GLN A 135 13.44 7.43 11.43
N VAL A 136 12.68 6.67 12.22
CA VAL A 136 11.45 7.13 12.88
C VAL A 136 11.57 6.88 14.37
N PRO A 137 12.45 7.62 15.06
CA PRO A 137 12.76 7.36 16.45
C PRO A 137 11.53 7.56 17.35
N GLY A 138 11.43 6.72 18.39
CA GLY A 138 10.33 6.79 19.38
C GLY A 138 9.05 6.07 18.95
N VAL A 139 9.00 5.52 17.73
CA VAL A 139 7.86 4.75 17.23
C VAL A 139 8.12 3.26 17.41
N LYS A 140 7.19 2.55 18.03
CA LYS A 140 7.24 1.09 18.13
C LYS A 140 6.90 0.47 16.77
N ILE A 141 7.77 -0.41 16.26
CA ILE A 141 7.55 -1.09 14.99
C ILE A 141 6.91 -2.46 15.22
N GLY A 142 5.73 -2.65 14.64
CA GLY A 142 5.00 -3.91 14.65
C GLY A 142 5.68 -4.97 13.76
N LYS A 143 5.43 -6.24 14.07
CA LYS A 143 6.11 -7.38 13.45
C LYS A 143 5.12 -8.49 13.16
N ILE A 144 4.99 -8.88 11.87
CA ILE A 144 4.18 -10.03 11.43
C ILE A 144 5.08 -11.02 10.70
N GLY A 145 5.54 -12.02 11.40
CA GLY A 145 6.49 -13.02 10.89
C GLY A 145 7.43 -13.53 11.96
N ASP A 146 8.13 -14.59 11.66
CA ASP A 146 9.09 -15.24 12.58
C ASP A 146 8.46 -15.63 13.93
N GLY A 147 7.18 -16.08 13.90
CA GLY A 147 6.40 -16.42 15.09
C GLY A 147 5.74 -15.24 15.80
N LEU A 148 5.89 -14.02 15.30
CA LEU A 148 5.33 -12.82 15.89
C LEU A 148 4.08 -12.35 15.14
N LEU A 149 3.11 -11.83 15.90
CA LEU A 149 1.95 -11.10 15.41
C LEU A 149 1.75 -9.89 16.34
N ASP A 150 2.49 -8.82 16.10
CA ASP A 150 2.40 -7.54 16.83
C ASP A 150 2.03 -6.43 15.82
N ILE A 151 0.85 -5.84 15.97
CA ILE A 151 0.33 -4.81 15.07
C ILE A 151 0.52 -3.45 15.74
N GLN A 152 1.23 -2.54 15.06
CA GLN A 152 1.50 -1.16 15.48
C GLN A 152 1.19 -0.19 14.34
N ASP A 153 1.32 1.10 14.57
CA ASP A 153 1.10 2.14 13.54
C ASP A 153 1.95 1.91 12.29
N ILE A 154 3.20 1.48 12.46
CA ILE A 154 4.03 0.95 11.37
C ILE A 154 4.32 -0.52 11.67
N THR A 155 3.94 -1.39 10.76
CA THR A 155 4.14 -2.83 10.91
C THR A 155 4.88 -3.38 9.69
N VAL A 156 5.90 -4.17 9.92
CA VAL A 156 6.59 -4.92 8.88
C VAL A 156 6.10 -6.36 8.88
N GLY A 157 5.76 -6.91 7.72
CA GLY A 157 5.20 -8.24 7.60
C GLY A 157 5.85 -9.09 6.50
N ILE A 158 6.11 -10.36 6.78
CA ILE A 158 6.51 -11.34 5.77
C ILE A 158 5.25 -11.80 5.03
N TYR A 159 5.24 -11.78 3.69
CA TYR A 159 4.09 -12.10 2.85
C TYR A 159 3.27 -13.29 3.32
N LYS A 160 3.91 -14.45 3.55
CA LYS A 160 3.23 -15.67 3.99
C LYS A 160 2.55 -15.50 5.35
N SER A 161 3.20 -14.79 6.28
CA SER A 161 2.64 -14.55 7.61
C SER A 161 1.49 -13.55 7.56
N VAL A 162 1.59 -12.51 6.73
CA VAL A 162 0.50 -11.56 6.47
C VAL A 162 -0.69 -12.27 5.84
N TYR A 163 -0.46 -13.07 4.80
CA TYR A 163 -1.51 -13.85 4.14
C TYR A 163 -2.28 -14.76 5.11
N ASN A 164 -1.58 -15.47 5.97
CA ASN A 164 -2.20 -16.36 6.97
C ASN A 164 -3.03 -15.63 8.04
N ASN A 165 -2.86 -14.31 8.16
CA ASN A 165 -3.54 -13.48 9.16
C ASN A 165 -4.44 -12.39 8.55
N LEU A 166 -4.77 -12.48 7.25
CA LEU A 166 -5.52 -11.43 6.53
C LEU A 166 -6.84 -11.05 7.22
N SER A 167 -7.57 -12.01 7.76
CA SER A 167 -8.85 -11.77 8.44
C SER A 167 -8.70 -10.86 9.66
N SER A 168 -7.60 -10.99 10.41
CA SER A 168 -7.32 -10.16 11.59
C SER A 168 -6.66 -8.81 11.25
N LEU A 169 -6.18 -8.66 10.01
CA LEU A 169 -5.53 -7.44 9.54
C LEU A 169 -6.46 -6.51 8.75
N ARG A 170 -7.69 -6.97 8.50
CA ARG A 170 -8.70 -6.19 7.78
C ARG A 170 -8.88 -4.83 8.45
N ASP A 171 -8.85 -3.77 7.64
CA ASP A 171 -9.02 -2.38 8.08
C ASP A 171 -7.96 -1.86 9.08
N SER A 172 -6.85 -2.59 9.27
CA SER A 172 -5.79 -2.18 10.19
C SER A 172 -4.85 -1.13 9.59
N PHE A 173 -4.69 -1.12 8.28
CA PHE A 173 -3.69 -0.30 7.59
C PHE A 173 -4.29 0.54 6.47
N SER A 174 -3.80 1.76 6.35
CA SER A 174 -4.20 2.74 5.33
C SER A 174 -3.19 2.88 4.20
N LEU A 175 -1.95 2.46 4.42
CA LEU A 175 -0.87 2.42 3.45
C LEU A 175 -0.24 1.03 3.43
N VAL A 176 0.05 0.53 2.24
CA VAL A 176 0.83 -0.71 2.05
C VAL A 176 1.99 -0.42 1.12
N LEU A 177 3.20 -0.83 1.53
CA LEU A 177 4.43 -0.77 0.75
C LEU A 177 4.99 -2.16 0.46
#